data_a49b905c69205f6ecaae55b521d057e5
#
_entry.id   a49b905c69205f6ecaae55b521d057e5
#
_cell.length_a   1.000
_cell.length_b   1.000
_cell.length_c   1.000
_cell.angle_alpha   90.00
_cell.angle_beta   90.00
_cell.angle_gamma   90.00
#
_symmetry.space_group_name_H-M   'P 1'
#
loop_
_entity.id
_entity.type
_entity.pdbx_description
1 polymer ?
#
loop_
_entity_poly.entity_id
_entity_poly.type
_entity_poly.pdbx_seq_one_letter_code
_entity_poly.pdbx_strand_id
1 'polypeptide(L)'
;MSDQKAVLRRDGFTFKQFFVAHDRCAMKVGTDGTLLGAWVPVANVKSVLDIGTGSGLLALMLAQRTADDVSIEAVELDAVAAEQAAENASACRWASRIQVHCADIREWAQQATQRYSLIVSNPPFFEQGSNCASPERAQARYTTTLDHQALLSSAEQLITEDGFFCVIMPETSGTAFSELAKSQGWHVRYRTDVADNETRLPHRVMLALSPTGGEYYSDRLVIRGPDQTYSEGYCSLTQDFYLFM
;
A
#
# COMPACT_ATOMS: atom_id res chain seq x y z
N MET A 1 9.22 -39.19 12.40
CA MET A 1 9.04 -38.15 11.37
C MET A 1 9.69 -36.91 11.95
N SER A 2 10.86 -36.51 11.45
CA SER A 2 11.61 -35.36 11.94
C SER A 2 10.92 -34.07 11.51
N ASP A 3 10.49 -33.27 12.49
CA ASP A 3 10.06 -31.88 12.29
C ASP A 3 11.26 -31.08 11.76
N GLN A 4 11.38 -30.98 10.44
CA GLN A 4 12.27 -30.00 9.83
C GLN A 4 11.60 -28.63 10.04
N LYS A 5 12.02 -27.92 11.10
CA LYS A 5 11.71 -26.48 11.23
C LYS A 5 12.19 -25.80 9.97
N ALA A 6 11.26 -25.30 9.17
CA ALA A 6 11.58 -24.50 7.99
C ALA A 6 12.49 -23.35 8.42
N VAL A 7 13.71 -23.30 7.88
CA VAL A 7 14.64 -22.18 8.13
C VAL A 7 14.07 -20.98 7.38
N LEU A 8 13.50 -20.02 8.13
CA LEU A 8 12.99 -18.78 7.55
C LEU A 8 14.15 -17.99 6.91
N ARG A 9 13.93 -17.50 5.70
CA ARG A 9 14.88 -16.62 5.02
C ARG A 9 15.05 -15.33 5.81
N ARG A 10 16.28 -14.78 5.83
CA ARG A 10 16.64 -13.58 6.62
C ARG A 10 16.65 -12.29 5.78
N ASP A 11 16.57 -12.41 4.47
CA ASP A 11 16.60 -11.32 3.49
C ASP A 11 15.21 -10.72 3.20
N GLY A 12 14.16 -11.15 3.94
CA GLY A 12 12.80 -10.70 3.72
C GLY A 12 11.82 -11.18 4.78
N PHE A 13 10.55 -11.14 4.41
CA PHE A 13 9.43 -11.54 5.26
C PHE A 13 8.63 -12.69 4.64
N THR A 14 8.34 -13.72 5.43
CA THR A 14 7.55 -14.89 5.00
C THR A 14 6.10 -14.74 5.45
N PHE A 15 5.20 -14.67 4.49
CA PHE A 15 3.75 -14.76 4.69
C PHE A 15 3.27 -16.22 4.49
N LYS A 16 2.00 -16.48 4.76
CA LYS A 16 1.40 -17.84 4.60
C LYS A 16 1.53 -18.38 3.18
N GLN A 17 1.39 -17.54 2.16
CA GLN A 17 1.30 -17.96 0.77
C GLN A 17 2.45 -17.44 -0.13
N PHE A 18 3.26 -16.52 0.35
CA PHE A 18 4.36 -15.93 -0.42
C PHE A 18 5.49 -15.43 0.49
N PHE A 19 6.62 -15.15 -0.11
CA PHE A 19 7.78 -14.52 0.52
C PHE A 19 8.07 -13.18 -0.16
N VAL A 20 8.47 -12.17 0.61
CA VAL A 20 8.88 -10.87 0.11
C VAL A 20 10.31 -10.60 0.52
N ALA A 21 11.26 -10.68 -0.42
CA ALA A 21 12.60 -10.14 -0.22
C ALA A 21 12.53 -8.61 -0.20
N HIS A 22 13.24 -7.98 0.73
CA HIS A 22 13.21 -6.52 0.90
C HIS A 22 14.57 -5.94 1.33
N ASP A 23 15.63 -6.69 1.12
CA ASP A 23 17.00 -6.30 1.49
C ASP A 23 17.56 -5.18 0.62
N ARG A 24 17.04 -5.03 -0.62
CA ARG A 24 17.42 -3.99 -1.58
C ARG A 24 16.46 -2.79 -1.61
N CYS A 25 15.37 -2.83 -0.87
CA CYS A 25 14.39 -1.74 -0.80
C CYS A 25 14.67 -0.81 0.38
N ALA A 26 14.42 0.49 0.16
CA ALA A 26 14.55 1.51 1.20
C ALA A 26 13.58 1.28 2.36
N MET A 27 12.35 0.83 2.05
CA MET A 27 11.34 0.45 3.04
C MET A 27 11.21 -1.08 3.08
N LYS A 28 11.31 -1.62 4.29
CA LYS A 28 11.07 -3.05 4.52
C LYS A 28 9.58 -3.33 4.69
N VAL A 29 9.21 -4.61 4.56
CA VAL A 29 7.86 -5.06 4.95
C VAL A 29 7.55 -4.56 6.36
N GLY A 30 6.46 -3.84 6.49
CA GLY A 30 6.03 -3.20 7.72
C GLY A 30 4.52 -3.30 7.93
N THR A 31 4.06 -2.86 9.09
CA THR A 31 2.66 -2.92 9.49
C THR A 31 1.76 -2.11 8.55
N ASP A 32 2.20 -0.93 8.11
CA ASP A 32 1.40 -0.05 7.24
C ASP A 32 1.05 -0.74 5.92
N GLY A 33 2.05 -1.29 5.21
CA GLY A 33 1.80 -2.01 3.96
C GLY A 33 0.91 -3.24 4.14
N THR A 34 1.12 -4.02 5.23
CA THR A 34 0.29 -5.19 5.51
C THR A 34 -1.16 -4.79 5.85
N LEU A 35 -1.35 -3.73 6.64
CA LEU A 35 -2.68 -3.21 6.95
C LEU A 35 -3.41 -2.77 5.68
N LEU A 36 -2.78 -1.94 4.85
CA LEU A 36 -3.40 -1.47 3.61
C LEU A 36 -3.75 -2.64 2.68
N GLY A 37 -2.80 -3.54 2.42
CA GLY A 37 -3.01 -4.70 1.56
C GLY A 37 -4.11 -5.64 2.04
N ALA A 38 -4.31 -5.75 3.36
CA ALA A 38 -5.38 -6.52 3.95
C ALA A 38 -6.75 -5.80 3.95
N TRP A 39 -6.74 -4.47 4.08
CA TRP A 39 -7.94 -3.66 4.28
C TRP A 39 -8.67 -3.24 2.99
N VAL A 40 -7.95 -2.94 1.90
CA VAL A 40 -8.57 -2.36 0.69
C VAL A 40 -9.75 -3.19 0.18
N PRO A 41 -10.83 -2.55 -0.31
CA PRO A 41 -11.97 -3.24 -0.87
C PRO A 41 -11.58 -3.91 -2.21
N VAL A 42 -11.78 -5.23 -2.30
CA VAL A 42 -11.43 -6.01 -3.51
C VAL A 42 -12.65 -6.59 -4.24
N ALA A 43 -13.86 -6.30 -3.76
CA ALA A 43 -15.08 -6.74 -4.42
C ALA A 43 -15.21 -6.09 -5.82
N ASN A 44 -15.45 -6.92 -6.84
CA ASN A 44 -15.61 -6.51 -8.24
C ASN A 44 -14.38 -5.83 -8.88
N VAL A 45 -13.20 -5.90 -8.26
CA VAL A 45 -11.95 -5.40 -8.86
C VAL A 45 -11.63 -6.18 -10.13
N LYS A 46 -11.24 -5.48 -11.20
CA LYS A 46 -10.87 -6.04 -12.50
C LYS A 46 -9.41 -5.80 -12.85
N SER A 47 -8.85 -4.73 -12.36
CA SER A 47 -7.45 -4.34 -12.57
C SER A 47 -6.93 -3.56 -11.38
N VAL A 48 -5.67 -3.75 -11.04
CA VAL A 48 -5.00 -3.12 -9.90
C VAL A 48 -3.77 -2.37 -10.37
N LEU A 49 -3.53 -1.19 -9.79
CA LEU A 49 -2.27 -0.47 -9.89
C LEU A 49 -1.70 -0.23 -8.49
N ASP A 50 -0.45 -0.62 -8.27
CA ASP A 50 0.32 -0.34 -7.06
C ASP A 50 1.34 0.75 -7.34
N ILE A 51 1.13 1.95 -6.80
CA ILE A 51 1.98 3.13 -7.02
C ILE A 51 3.04 3.22 -5.93
N GLY A 52 4.31 3.18 -6.33
CA GLY A 52 5.45 3.14 -5.42
C GLY A 52 5.53 1.78 -4.73
N THR A 53 5.55 0.72 -5.52
CA THR A 53 5.38 -0.67 -5.04
C THR A 53 6.50 -1.13 -4.10
N GLY A 54 7.67 -0.49 -4.13
CA GLY A 54 8.82 -0.88 -3.31
C GLY A 54 9.21 -2.34 -3.55
N SER A 55 9.03 -3.18 -2.55
CA SER A 55 9.31 -4.63 -2.64
C SER A 55 8.23 -5.45 -3.33
N GLY A 56 7.15 -4.84 -3.82
CA GLY A 56 6.00 -5.55 -4.39
C GLY A 56 5.00 -6.08 -3.38
N LEU A 57 5.09 -5.66 -2.11
CA LEU A 57 4.25 -6.19 -1.03
C LEU A 57 2.75 -6.08 -1.32
N LEU A 58 2.28 -4.88 -1.67
CA LEU A 58 0.86 -4.65 -1.95
C LEU A 58 0.39 -5.43 -3.18
N ALA A 59 1.17 -5.44 -4.25
CA ALA A 59 0.88 -6.22 -5.45
C ALA A 59 0.69 -7.72 -5.14
N LEU A 60 1.58 -8.30 -4.31
CA LEU A 60 1.50 -9.71 -3.90
C LEU A 60 0.30 -10.00 -2.99
N MET A 61 0.01 -9.10 -2.03
CA MET A 61 -1.15 -9.23 -1.16
C MET A 61 -2.46 -9.15 -1.93
N LEU A 62 -2.54 -8.25 -2.92
CA LEU A 62 -3.72 -8.10 -3.76
C LEU A 62 -3.87 -9.25 -4.76
N ALA A 63 -2.77 -9.83 -5.24
CA ALA A 63 -2.82 -11.06 -6.03
C ALA A 63 -3.44 -12.23 -5.23
N GLN A 64 -3.16 -12.33 -3.93
CA GLN A 64 -3.78 -13.33 -3.06
C GLN A 64 -5.29 -13.10 -2.86
N ARG A 65 -5.74 -11.83 -2.81
CA ARG A 65 -7.12 -11.45 -2.45
C ARG A 65 -8.07 -11.29 -3.65
N THR A 66 -7.54 -11.17 -4.84
CA THR A 66 -8.35 -10.93 -6.06
C THR A 66 -8.49 -12.20 -6.89
N ALA A 67 -9.53 -12.26 -7.74
CA ALA A 67 -9.77 -13.37 -8.63
C ALA A 67 -8.63 -13.57 -9.65
N ASP A 68 -8.52 -14.77 -10.21
CA ASP A 68 -7.38 -15.15 -11.08
C ASP A 68 -7.32 -14.38 -12.41
N ASP A 69 -8.41 -13.75 -12.82
CA ASP A 69 -8.51 -12.94 -14.04
C ASP A 69 -8.13 -11.45 -13.82
N VAL A 70 -7.84 -11.04 -12.59
CA VAL A 70 -7.46 -9.66 -12.25
C VAL A 70 -5.99 -9.42 -12.57
N SER A 71 -5.68 -8.46 -13.43
CA SER A 71 -4.32 -8.01 -13.72
C SER A 71 -3.84 -7.00 -12.68
N ILE A 72 -2.55 -7.06 -12.35
CA ILE A 72 -1.90 -6.19 -11.37
C ILE A 72 -0.67 -5.58 -12.03
N GLU A 73 -0.66 -4.26 -12.11
CA GLU A 73 0.52 -3.49 -12.49
C GLU A 73 1.10 -2.77 -11.28
N ALA A 74 2.42 -2.76 -11.18
CA ALA A 74 3.15 -2.18 -10.08
C ALA A 74 4.21 -1.23 -10.65
N VAL A 75 4.19 0.03 -10.22
CA VAL A 75 5.10 1.06 -10.72
C VAL A 75 6.04 1.52 -9.60
N GLU A 76 7.34 1.51 -9.87
CA GLU A 76 8.38 1.92 -8.92
C GLU A 76 9.41 2.80 -9.64
N LEU A 77 9.76 3.91 -9.00
CA LEU A 77 10.74 4.86 -9.54
C LEU A 77 12.18 4.37 -9.37
N ASP A 78 12.48 3.76 -8.21
CA ASP A 78 13.81 3.23 -7.90
C ASP A 78 14.05 1.92 -8.64
N ALA A 79 15.06 1.90 -9.53
CA ALA A 79 15.33 0.75 -10.38
C ALA A 79 15.72 -0.50 -9.58
N VAL A 80 16.41 -0.36 -8.43
CA VAL A 80 16.84 -1.48 -7.60
C VAL A 80 15.65 -2.09 -6.86
N ALA A 81 14.74 -1.24 -6.37
CA ALA A 81 13.49 -1.70 -5.75
C ALA A 81 12.56 -2.34 -6.80
N ALA A 82 12.43 -1.77 -7.99
CA ALA A 82 11.64 -2.33 -9.08
C ALA A 82 12.14 -3.72 -9.51
N GLU A 83 13.47 -3.90 -9.61
CA GLU A 83 14.06 -5.22 -9.89
C GLU A 83 13.72 -6.23 -8.78
N GLN A 84 13.84 -5.84 -7.51
CA GLN A 84 13.48 -6.72 -6.39
C GLN A 84 11.98 -7.06 -6.38
N ALA A 85 11.11 -6.10 -6.67
CA ALA A 85 9.67 -6.36 -6.80
C ALA A 85 9.36 -7.35 -7.94
N ALA A 86 10.03 -7.21 -9.08
CA ALA A 86 9.89 -8.13 -10.21
C ALA A 86 10.35 -9.55 -9.87
N GLU A 87 11.45 -9.69 -9.13
CA GLU A 87 11.92 -10.99 -8.61
C GLU A 87 10.90 -11.62 -7.65
N ASN A 88 10.37 -10.82 -6.70
CA ASN A 88 9.34 -11.28 -5.77
C ASN A 88 8.07 -11.71 -6.49
N ALA A 89 7.62 -10.93 -7.48
CA ALA A 89 6.47 -11.26 -8.31
C ALA A 89 6.69 -12.57 -9.10
N SER A 90 7.86 -12.72 -9.73
CA SER A 90 8.22 -13.91 -10.50
C SER A 90 8.32 -15.17 -9.66
N ALA A 91 8.68 -15.05 -8.39
CA ALA A 91 8.83 -16.17 -7.46
C ALA A 91 7.50 -16.62 -6.83
N CYS A 92 6.41 -15.87 -6.98
CA CYS A 92 5.12 -16.20 -6.40
C CYS A 92 4.22 -17.01 -7.35
N ARG A 93 3.18 -17.64 -6.80
CA ARG A 93 2.20 -18.44 -7.59
C ARG A 93 1.35 -17.61 -8.55
N TRP A 94 1.31 -16.27 -8.39
CA TRP A 94 0.53 -15.34 -9.21
C TRP A 94 1.39 -14.58 -10.23
N ALA A 95 2.59 -15.06 -10.52
CA ALA A 95 3.57 -14.39 -11.41
C ALA A 95 2.99 -13.94 -12.75
N SER A 96 2.08 -14.72 -13.35
CA SER A 96 1.45 -14.39 -14.63
C SER A 96 0.51 -13.18 -14.60
N ARG A 97 0.12 -12.73 -13.41
CA ARG A 97 -0.85 -11.63 -13.21
C ARG A 97 -0.20 -10.32 -12.79
N ILE A 98 1.08 -10.34 -12.39
CA ILE A 98 1.78 -9.18 -11.83
C ILE A 98 2.85 -8.73 -12.81
N GLN A 99 2.78 -7.46 -13.21
CA GLN A 99 3.80 -6.79 -14.03
C GLN A 99 4.39 -5.63 -13.26
N VAL A 100 5.71 -5.57 -13.18
CA VAL A 100 6.45 -4.48 -12.50
C VAL A 100 7.12 -3.60 -13.53
N HIS A 101 6.96 -2.29 -13.38
CA HIS A 101 7.49 -1.27 -14.27
C HIS A 101 8.40 -0.33 -13.48
N CYS A 102 9.63 -0.16 -13.96
CA CYS A 102 10.53 0.88 -13.45
C CYS A 102 10.22 2.19 -14.18
N ALA A 103 9.43 3.05 -13.55
CA ALA A 103 8.98 4.30 -14.16
C ALA A 103 8.57 5.35 -13.12
N ASP A 104 8.58 6.62 -13.52
CA ASP A 104 7.90 7.69 -12.78
C ASP A 104 6.38 7.59 -13.04
N ILE A 105 5.59 7.52 -11.99
CA ILE A 105 4.12 7.41 -12.12
C ILE A 105 3.51 8.59 -12.87
N ARG A 106 4.11 9.77 -12.79
CA ARG A 106 3.64 10.97 -13.52
C ARG A 106 3.79 10.81 -15.03
N GLU A 107 4.91 10.24 -15.46
CA GLU A 107 5.15 9.92 -16.87
C GLU A 107 4.31 8.71 -17.32
N TRP A 108 4.22 7.70 -16.47
CA TRP A 108 3.37 6.53 -16.68
C TRP A 108 1.91 6.94 -16.92
N ALA A 109 1.35 7.81 -16.06
CA ALA A 109 -0.02 8.27 -16.17
C ALA A 109 -0.34 8.98 -17.48
N GLN A 110 0.63 9.70 -18.05
CA GLN A 110 0.46 10.39 -19.33
C GLN A 110 0.45 9.44 -20.54
N GLN A 111 1.06 8.26 -20.41
CA GLN A 111 1.22 7.31 -21.51
C GLN A 111 0.26 6.13 -21.40
N ALA A 112 -0.29 5.88 -20.21
CA ALA A 112 -1.17 4.74 -19.98
C ALA A 112 -2.49 4.89 -20.73
N THR A 113 -2.87 3.84 -21.43
CA THR A 113 -4.16 3.71 -22.11
C THR A 113 -5.19 2.95 -21.26
N GLN A 114 -4.72 2.23 -20.26
CA GLN A 114 -5.54 1.45 -19.33
C GLN A 114 -5.94 2.29 -18.11
N ARG A 115 -7.13 2.02 -17.57
CA ARG A 115 -7.60 2.50 -16.28
C ARG A 115 -7.80 1.34 -15.33
N TYR A 116 -7.67 1.63 -14.03
CA TYR A 116 -7.68 0.62 -12.98
C TYR A 116 -8.90 0.77 -12.08
N SER A 117 -9.52 -0.33 -11.74
CA SER A 117 -10.65 -0.35 -10.80
C SER A 117 -10.19 -0.25 -9.33
N LEU A 118 -8.92 -0.54 -9.06
CA LEU A 118 -8.30 -0.34 -7.76
C LEU A 118 -6.88 0.23 -7.95
N ILE A 119 -6.62 1.37 -7.32
CA ILE A 119 -5.27 1.93 -7.20
C ILE A 119 -4.89 1.91 -5.72
N VAL A 120 -3.68 1.49 -5.40
CA VAL A 120 -3.16 1.48 -4.03
C VAL A 120 -1.82 2.21 -3.97
N SER A 121 -1.55 2.84 -2.83
CA SER A 121 -0.23 3.40 -2.54
C SER A 121 0.02 3.45 -1.04
N ASN A 122 1.23 3.07 -0.64
CA ASN A 122 1.79 3.34 0.66
C ASN A 122 2.96 4.32 0.48
N PRO A 123 2.65 5.61 0.26
CA PRO A 123 3.66 6.58 -0.11
C PRO A 123 4.65 6.82 1.04
N PRO A 124 5.90 7.17 0.77
CA PRO A 124 6.86 7.51 1.82
C PRO A 124 6.39 8.75 2.58
N PHE A 125 6.41 8.67 3.92
CA PHE A 125 6.01 9.76 4.80
C PHE A 125 7.22 10.57 5.18
N PHE A 126 7.18 11.89 4.94
CA PHE A 126 8.16 12.82 5.44
C PHE A 126 7.51 13.64 6.57
N GLU A 127 7.91 13.37 7.81
CA GLU A 127 7.63 14.30 8.91
C GLU A 127 8.34 15.62 8.61
N GLN A 128 7.58 16.70 8.49
CA GLN A 128 8.13 18.05 8.49
C GLN A 128 8.85 18.23 9.83
N GLY A 129 10.19 18.23 9.80
CA GLY A 129 11.01 18.42 11.02
C GLY A 129 11.99 17.30 11.36
N SER A 130 11.99 16.16 10.68
CA SER A 130 13.07 15.19 10.84
C SER A 130 14.36 15.78 10.24
N ASN A 131 15.33 16.13 11.11
CA ASN A 131 16.62 16.67 10.74
C ASN A 131 17.32 15.73 9.73
N CYS A 132 17.23 16.08 8.44
CA CYS A 132 18.08 15.46 7.44
C CYS A 132 19.50 15.87 7.70
N ALA A 133 20.43 14.90 7.75
CA ALA A 133 21.83 15.09 8.06
C ALA A 133 22.59 16.00 7.06
N SER A 134 21.96 16.45 5.97
CA SER A 134 22.46 17.54 5.12
C SER A 134 21.32 18.20 4.30
N PRO A 135 21.42 19.52 3.99
CA PRO A 135 20.47 20.24 3.13
C PRO A 135 20.37 19.65 1.72
N GLU A 136 21.46 19.11 1.18
CA GLU A 136 21.51 18.53 -0.16
C GLU A 136 20.71 17.22 -0.23
N ARG A 137 20.72 16.38 0.83
CA ARG A 137 19.89 15.19 0.93
C ARG A 137 18.42 15.51 1.13
N ALA A 138 18.11 16.60 1.85
CA ALA A 138 16.76 17.11 1.98
C ALA A 138 16.24 17.60 0.60
N GLN A 139 17.04 18.34 -0.14
CA GLN A 139 16.67 18.87 -1.45
C GLN A 139 16.54 17.78 -2.51
N ALA A 140 17.44 16.80 -2.53
CA ALA A 140 17.34 15.64 -3.43
C ALA A 140 16.08 14.80 -3.12
N ARG A 141 15.67 14.68 -1.86
CA ARG A 141 14.41 14.04 -1.46
C ARG A 141 13.18 14.85 -1.87
N TYR A 142 13.21 16.19 -1.74
CA TYR A 142 12.12 17.07 -2.17
C TYR A 142 11.87 17.03 -3.68
N THR A 143 12.90 16.86 -4.48
CA THR A 143 12.77 16.83 -5.95
C THR A 143 12.42 15.46 -6.52
N THR A 144 12.59 14.38 -5.75
CA THR A 144 12.32 13.00 -6.19
C THR A 144 11.07 12.39 -5.57
N THR A 145 10.49 13.01 -4.54
CA THR A 145 9.29 12.49 -3.89
C THR A 145 8.02 12.90 -4.62
N LEU A 146 7.17 11.93 -4.83
CA LEU A 146 5.80 12.15 -5.30
C LEU A 146 5.03 12.88 -4.20
N ASP A 147 4.72 14.17 -4.41
CA ASP A 147 3.88 14.92 -3.48
C ASP A 147 2.41 14.46 -3.55
N HIS A 148 1.63 14.84 -2.56
CA HIS A 148 0.23 14.44 -2.46
C HIS A 148 -0.61 14.91 -3.67
N GLN A 149 -0.30 16.08 -4.22
CA GLN A 149 -0.98 16.62 -5.39
C GLN A 149 -0.67 15.78 -6.63
N ALA A 150 0.60 15.47 -6.87
CA ALA A 150 1.02 14.67 -8.02
C ALA A 150 0.52 13.23 -7.92
N LEU A 151 0.51 12.64 -6.71
CA LEU A 151 -0.06 11.32 -6.47
C LEU A 151 -1.55 11.28 -6.81
N LEU A 152 -2.32 12.26 -6.31
CA LEU A 152 -3.76 12.36 -6.57
C LEU A 152 -4.05 12.60 -8.05
N SER A 153 -3.31 13.50 -8.70
CA SER A 153 -3.46 13.79 -10.15
C SER A 153 -3.12 12.58 -11.02
N SER A 154 -2.11 11.77 -10.63
CA SER A 154 -1.79 10.53 -11.34
C SER A 154 -2.91 9.49 -11.16
N ALA A 155 -3.42 9.35 -9.95
CA ALA A 155 -4.55 8.46 -9.67
C ALA A 155 -5.81 8.87 -10.44
N GLU A 156 -6.11 10.16 -10.56
CA GLU A 156 -7.26 10.69 -11.31
C GLU A 156 -7.22 10.31 -12.79
N GLN A 157 -6.04 10.37 -13.41
CA GLN A 157 -5.88 9.99 -14.81
C GLN A 157 -6.04 8.49 -15.04
N LEU A 158 -5.78 7.67 -14.02
CA LEU A 158 -5.66 6.22 -14.14
C LEU A 158 -6.84 5.45 -13.54
N ILE A 159 -7.70 6.07 -12.73
CA ILE A 159 -8.82 5.41 -12.08
C ILE A 159 -10.03 5.25 -13.01
N THR A 160 -10.77 4.16 -12.86
CA THR A 160 -12.12 4.04 -13.46
C THR A 160 -13.14 4.86 -12.67
N GLU A 161 -14.27 5.17 -13.27
CA GLU A 161 -15.32 5.97 -12.64
C GLU A 161 -15.80 5.38 -11.30
N ASP A 162 -15.97 4.06 -11.23
CA ASP A 162 -16.39 3.34 -10.02
C ASP A 162 -15.20 2.80 -9.19
N GLY A 163 -13.97 3.17 -9.54
CA GLY A 163 -12.76 2.67 -8.91
C GLY A 163 -12.49 3.25 -7.54
N PHE A 164 -11.60 2.58 -6.79
CA PHE A 164 -11.10 3.05 -5.52
C PHE A 164 -9.61 3.37 -5.59
N PHE A 165 -9.25 4.54 -5.09
CA PHE A 165 -7.86 4.88 -4.79
C PHE A 165 -7.65 4.79 -3.28
N CYS A 166 -6.80 3.85 -2.85
CA CYS A 166 -6.60 3.52 -1.45
C CYS A 166 -5.18 3.84 -1.01
N VAL A 167 -5.07 4.51 0.15
CA VAL A 167 -3.78 4.90 0.72
C VAL A 167 -3.75 4.62 2.22
N ILE A 168 -2.53 4.45 2.78
CA ILE A 168 -2.28 4.53 4.21
C ILE A 168 -1.29 5.67 4.47
N MET A 169 -1.58 6.49 5.47
CA MET A 169 -0.77 7.68 5.79
C MET A 169 -0.74 7.92 7.31
N PRO A 170 0.23 8.72 7.84
CA PRO A 170 0.08 9.32 9.16
C PRO A 170 -1.25 10.07 9.26
N GLU A 171 -1.92 10.01 10.40
CA GLU A 171 -3.28 10.53 10.58
C GLU A 171 -3.39 12.00 10.13
N THR A 172 -2.45 12.85 10.55
CA THR A 172 -2.44 14.29 10.19
C THR A 172 -2.28 14.51 8.69
N SER A 173 -1.38 13.75 8.03
CA SER A 173 -1.17 13.82 6.58
C SER A 173 -2.38 13.29 5.81
N GLY A 174 -2.99 12.21 6.28
CA GLY A 174 -4.17 11.62 5.64
C GLY A 174 -5.41 12.51 5.78
N THR A 175 -5.56 13.21 6.89
CA THR A 175 -6.62 14.21 7.03
C THR A 175 -6.44 15.37 6.04
N ALA A 176 -5.22 15.91 5.91
CA ALA A 176 -4.92 16.94 4.90
C ALA A 176 -5.11 16.42 3.46
N PHE A 177 -4.72 15.17 3.20
CA PHE A 177 -4.91 14.52 1.91
C PHE A 177 -6.39 14.33 1.57
N SER A 178 -7.23 14.00 2.55
CA SER A 178 -8.68 13.90 2.37
C SER A 178 -9.31 15.23 1.95
N GLU A 179 -8.89 16.33 2.58
CA GLU A 179 -9.40 17.67 2.22
C GLU A 179 -8.92 18.11 0.82
N LEU A 180 -7.66 17.83 0.48
CA LEU A 180 -7.15 18.06 -0.86
C LEU A 180 -7.96 17.27 -1.91
N ALA A 181 -8.19 15.98 -1.67
CA ALA A 181 -8.95 15.10 -2.56
C ALA A 181 -10.39 15.61 -2.75
N LYS A 182 -11.07 15.98 -1.65
CA LYS A 182 -12.43 16.57 -1.72
C LYS A 182 -12.46 17.86 -2.55
N SER A 183 -11.45 18.73 -2.43
CA SER A 183 -11.37 19.97 -3.22
C SER A 183 -11.22 19.71 -4.72
N GLN A 184 -10.82 18.52 -5.11
CA GLN A 184 -10.66 18.06 -6.51
C GLN A 184 -11.78 17.12 -6.97
N GLY A 185 -12.88 17.04 -6.22
CA GLY A 185 -14.04 16.26 -6.61
C GLY A 185 -14.03 14.79 -6.21
N TRP A 186 -13.04 14.35 -5.44
CA TRP A 186 -13.02 13.00 -4.90
C TRP A 186 -13.91 12.86 -3.68
N HIS A 187 -14.42 11.66 -3.47
CA HIS A 187 -15.27 11.29 -2.34
C HIS A 187 -14.56 10.26 -1.46
N VAL A 188 -14.38 10.56 -0.17
CA VAL A 188 -13.95 9.56 0.81
C VAL A 188 -15.08 8.58 1.03
N ARG A 189 -14.88 7.32 0.68
CA ARG A 189 -15.88 6.25 0.82
C ARG A 189 -15.65 5.41 2.08
N TYR A 190 -14.39 5.11 2.37
CA TYR A 190 -14.00 4.39 3.57
C TYR A 190 -12.84 5.13 4.26
N ARG A 191 -12.93 5.20 5.58
CA ARG A 191 -11.87 5.69 6.46
C ARG A 191 -11.72 4.75 7.64
N THR A 192 -10.51 4.29 7.92
CA THR A 192 -10.19 3.55 9.14
C THR A 192 -9.03 4.21 9.84
N ASP A 193 -9.29 4.73 11.03
CA ASP A 193 -8.29 5.33 11.90
C ASP A 193 -7.58 4.21 12.69
N VAL A 194 -6.26 4.14 12.62
CA VAL A 194 -5.46 3.07 13.24
C VAL A 194 -4.72 3.60 14.46
N ALA A 195 -4.90 2.93 15.59
CA ALA A 195 -4.23 3.22 16.85
C ALA A 195 -3.46 2.00 17.38
N ASP A 196 -2.35 2.23 18.11
CA ASP A 196 -1.57 1.15 18.72
C ASP A 196 -2.38 0.38 19.76
N ASN A 197 -3.18 1.08 20.55
CA ASN A 197 -4.07 0.52 21.58
C ASN A 197 -5.27 1.44 21.85
N GLU A 198 -6.19 0.98 22.70
CA GLU A 198 -7.43 1.68 23.05
C GLU A 198 -7.22 3.12 23.57
N THR A 199 -6.14 3.34 24.31
CA THR A 199 -5.87 4.63 25.00
C THR A 199 -5.07 5.62 24.16
N ARG A 200 -4.50 5.18 23.03
CA ARG A 200 -3.71 6.04 22.14
C ARG A 200 -4.60 6.66 21.06
N LEU A 201 -4.27 7.91 20.72
CA LEU A 201 -4.85 8.52 19.53
C LEU A 201 -4.40 7.77 18.27
N PRO A 202 -5.21 7.77 17.22
CA PRO A 202 -4.80 7.23 15.93
C PRO A 202 -3.51 7.87 15.42
N HIS A 203 -2.61 7.07 14.93
CA HIS A 203 -1.33 7.53 14.36
C HIS A 203 -1.26 7.28 12.86
N ARG A 204 -2.15 6.45 12.32
CA ARG A 204 -2.33 6.18 10.88
C ARG A 204 -3.80 6.29 10.51
N VAL A 205 -4.04 6.54 9.23
CA VAL A 205 -5.36 6.44 8.63
C VAL A 205 -5.25 5.70 7.30
N MET A 206 -6.18 4.80 7.06
CA MET A 206 -6.42 4.18 5.75
C MET A 206 -7.62 4.87 5.12
N LEU A 207 -7.48 5.25 3.85
CA LEU A 207 -8.51 5.96 3.09
C LEU A 207 -8.78 5.22 1.79
N ALA A 208 -10.05 5.07 1.44
CA ALA A 208 -10.47 4.69 0.10
C ALA A 208 -11.29 5.84 -0.51
N LEU A 209 -10.75 6.41 -1.57
CA LEU A 209 -11.30 7.54 -2.31
C LEU A 209 -11.92 7.03 -3.62
N SER A 210 -13.00 7.65 -4.09
CA SER A 210 -13.61 7.35 -5.38
C SER A 210 -13.98 8.64 -6.10
N PRO A 211 -13.88 8.71 -7.46
CA PRO A 211 -14.47 9.82 -8.22
C PRO A 211 -15.98 9.90 -8.05
N THR A 212 -16.63 8.76 -7.83
CA THR A 212 -18.09 8.68 -7.66
C THR A 212 -18.48 8.72 -6.19
N GLY A 213 -19.42 9.59 -5.84
CA GLY A 213 -19.99 9.68 -4.50
C GLY A 213 -20.76 8.41 -4.09
N GLY A 214 -21.13 8.35 -2.83
CA GLY A 214 -21.89 7.24 -2.24
C GLY A 214 -21.78 7.21 -0.72
N GLU A 215 -22.19 6.11 -0.10
CA GLU A 215 -22.15 5.97 1.35
C GLU A 215 -20.71 6.09 1.89
N TYR A 216 -20.58 6.79 3.01
CA TYR A 216 -19.34 6.95 3.75
C TYR A 216 -19.33 6.04 4.97
N TYR A 217 -18.28 5.25 5.10
CA TYR A 217 -18.05 4.37 6.23
C TYR A 217 -16.79 4.80 6.97
N SER A 218 -16.92 4.94 8.29
CA SER A 218 -15.80 5.29 9.16
C SER A 218 -15.71 4.29 10.31
N ASP A 219 -14.48 3.89 10.63
CA ASP A 219 -14.23 2.87 11.63
C ASP A 219 -12.86 3.13 12.30
N ARG A 220 -12.57 2.42 13.36
CA ARG A 220 -11.33 2.48 14.10
C ARG A 220 -10.75 1.09 14.32
N LEU A 221 -9.50 0.91 13.92
CA LEU A 221 -8.73 -0.30 14.17
C LEU A 221 -7.73 -0.06 15.29
N VAL A 222 -7.76 -0.95 16.29
CA VAL A 222 -6.77 -0.99 17.36
C VAL A 222 -5.85 -2.19 17.11
N ILE A 223 -4.53 -1.98 17.13
CA ILE A 223 -3.57 -3.05 16.85
C ILE A 223 -3.45 -4.00 18.03
N ARG A 224 -3.36 -3.48 19.27
CA ARG A 224 -3.16 -4.27 20.48
C ARG A 224 -4.25 -4.04 21.51
N GLY A 225 -4.70 -5.13 22.10
CA GLY A 225 -5.59 -5.10 23.24
C GLY A 225 -4.92 -4.67 24.56
N PRO A 226 -5.68 -4.62 25.66
CA PRO A 226 -5.18 -4.21 26.98
C PRO A 226 -4.04 -5.10 27.51
N ASP A 227 -4.03 -6.37 27.12
CA ASP A 227 -3.03 -7.38 27.49
C ASP A 227 -1.77 -7.37 26.60
N GLN A 228 -1.65 -6.38 25.70
CA GLN A 228 -0.57 -6.24 24.71
C GLN A 228 -0.56 -7.33 23.62
N THR A 229 -1.51 -8.24 23.58
CA THR A 229 -1.71 -9.14 22.45
C THR A 229 -2.35 -8.40 21.27
N TYR A 230 -2.30 -8.97 20.09
CA TYR A 230 -3.01 -8.39 18.94
C TYR A 230 -4.53 -8.43 19.18
N SER A 231 -5.23 -7.37 18.81
CA SER A 231 -6.67 -7.27 18.93
C SER A 231 -7.38 -8.26 17.99
N GLU A 232 -8.61 -8.60 18.31
CA GLU A 232 -9.44 -9.45 17.45
C GLU A 232 -9.62 -8.81 16.04
N GLY A 233 -9.84 -7.50 15.96
CA GLY A 233 -9.98 -6.78 14.70
C GLY A 233 -8.70 -6.83 13.85
N TYR A 234 -7.52 -6.65 14.47
CA TYR A 234 -6.25 -6.75 13.77
C TYR A 234 -5.97 -8.19 13.30
N CYS A 235 -6.22 -9.19 14.16
CA CYS A 235 -6.07 -10.60 13.80
C CYS A 235 -7.01 -10.99 12.66
N SER A 236 -8.28 -10.64 12.75
CA SER A 236 -9.28 -10.91 11.70
C SER A 236 -8.89 -10.31 10.36
N LEU A 237 -8.34 -9.09 10.36
CA LEU A 237 -7.91 -8.41 9.15
C LEU A 237 -6.67 -9.07 8.52
N THR A 238 -5.71 -9.53 9.33
CA THR A 238 -4.37 -9.92 8.84
C THR A 238 -4.11 -11.44 8.89
N GLN A 239 -5.02 -12.23 9.45
CA GLN A 239 -4.85 -13.68 9.64
C GLN A 239 -4.52 -14.45 8.36
N ASP A 240 -5.02 -14.03 7.21
CA ASP A 240 -4.78 -14.72 5.93
C ASP A 240 -3.33 -14.54 5.42
N PHE A 241 -2.58 -13.63 6.03
CA PHE A 241 -1.22 -13.29 5.64
C PHE A 241 -0.16 -13.77 6.62
N TYR A 242 -0.28 -13.45 7.91
CA TYR A 242 0.76 -13.79 8.90
C TYR A 242 0.77 -15.26 9.27
N LEU A 243 1.99 -15.85 9.40
CA LEU A 243 2.18 -17.27 9.71
C LEU A 243 1.57 -17.70 11.04
N PHE A 244 1.55 -16.82 12.03
CA PHE A 244 1.24 -17.13 13.42
C PHE A 244 0.12 -16.21 13.96
N MET A 245 -0.95 -16.10 13.21
CA MET A 245 -2.20 -15.45 13.62
C MET A 245 -3.37 -16.39 13.40
#